data_39c70f8f5508f5bae658498741ab043b
#
_entry.id   39c70f8f5508f5bae658498741ab043b
#
_cell.length_a   1.000
_cell.length_b   1.000
_cell.length_c   1.000
_cell.angle_alpha   90.00
_cell.angle_beta   90.00
_cell.angle_gamma   90.00
#
_symmetry.space_group_name_H-M   'P 1'
#
loop_
_entity.id
_entity.type
_entity.pdbx_description
1 polymer ?
#
loop_
_entity_poly.entity_id
_entity_poly.type
_entity_poly.pdbx_seq_one_letter_code
_entity_poly.pdbx_strand_id
1 'polypeptide(L)'
;MSQSARQYVPTELGELPIGRLLASYALPAIVAMVASSVYNIVDSIFVGQGVGDIGISGMAVASPFMNLAAAFGAMVGVGASTVISVRLGQGKYDVAQNILGNTITLNLILGVALTLVCWPFLDDIPYLFGASEATLPYARDYMRIILLGNVATHCYFGLNAILRSAGHPRLAMNCTFVAIIANVILDPLFIFVFRWGIQGAAWATVLSQVIALCMQAHLFSRPTELLHFRRGIYRLRLDIVRQCIAIGMSPFLMNSCACLVGLVGNRRLLDYGGDMAIGAYGIVNRVVFLFITVVFGLVQGMQPIVGYNWGARKDHRAWAVLRLTIAWATLVTVSAMIIGEFFPANVIHIFRAGEELPEKAVRAYRIIVSMFPLVGAQIVMGNFFQSIGHAAKSIFLSVTRQLLFLVPSLALLPHWWGLDGVWLSMPLSDSVSFFTACGMMWYLVIRLRKKHAAEEAN
;
A
#
# COMPACT_ATOMS: atom_id res chain seq x y z
N MET A 1 42.14 -15.12 18.03
CA MET A 1 41.74 -13.86 17.35
C MET A 1 40.51 -14.18 16.50
N SER A 2 39.31 -13.86 16.99
CA SER A 2 38.09 -14.11 16.26
C SER A 2 37.97 -13.11 15.09
N GLN A 3 37.94 -13.60 13.87
CA GLN A 3 37.50 -12.80 12.74
C GLN A 3 36.06 -12.32 13.07
N SER A 4 35.91 -11.05 13.46
CA SER A 4 34.60 -10.41 13.53
C SER A 4 33.98 -10.56 12.16
N ALA A 5 32.95 -11.39 12.03
CA ALA A 5 32.15 -11.51 10.82
C ALA A 5 31.77 -10.08 10.41
N ARG A 6 32.26 -9.61 9.27
CA ARG A 6 31.92 -8.28 8.75
C ARG A 6 30.41 -8.26 8.55
N GLN A 7 29.71 -7.46 9.33
CA GLN A 7 28.27 -7.25 9.17
C GLN A 7 27.99 -6.66 7.79
N TYR A 8 26.98 -7.20 7.12
CA TYR A 8 26.54 -6.68 5.83
C TYR A 8 25.95 -5.28 6.00
N VAL A 9 26.61 -4.28 5.46
CA VAL A 9 26.12 -2.90 5.41
C VAL A 9 25.65 -2.62 3.98
N PRO A 10 24.42 -2.13 3.75
CA PRO A 10 23.89 -1.90 2.40
C PRO A 10 24.49 -0.64 1.73
N THR A 11 25.82 -0.58 1.61
CA THR A 11 26.53 0.52 0.95
C THR A 11 26.17 0.66 -0.53
N GLU A 12 25.73 -0.43 -1.14
CA GLU A 12 25.23 -0.49 -2.52
C GLU A 12 24.16 0.57 -2.82
N LEU A 13 23.32 0.93 -1.82
CA LEU A 13 22.31 1.99 -1.95
C LEU A 13 22.91 3.36 -2.29
N GLY A 14 24.13 3.62 -1.86
CA GLY A 14 24.85 4.88 -2.08
C GLY A 14 25.87 4.85 -3.22
N GLU A 15 26.14 3.70 -3.84
CA GLU A 15 27.28 3.53 -4.76
C GLU A 15 26.86 3.02 -6.15
N LEU A 16 25.95 2.03 -6.22
CA LEU A 16 25.54 1.44 -7.49
C LEU A 16 24.89 2.45 -8.46
N PRO A 17 25.01 2.21 -9.78
CA PRO A 17 24.30 3.01 -10.79
C PRO A 17 22.79 3.00 -10.53
N ILE A 18 22.18 4.19 -10.59
CA ILE A 18 20.78 4.43 -10.16
C ILE A 18 19.79 3.55 -10.91
N GLY A 19 19.95 3.39 -12.23
CA GLY A 19 19.02 2.58 -13.02
C GLY A 19 19.04 1.10 -12.59
N ARG A 20 20.24 0.53 -12.39
CA ARG A 20 20.40 -0.85 -11.90
C ARG A 20 19.89 -1.02 -10.47
N LEU A 21 20.15 -0.02 -9.63
CA LEU A 21 19.71 -0.03 -8.24
C LEU A 21 18.19 0.04 -8.14
N LEU A 22 17.55 0.98 -8.84
CA LEU A 22 16.10 1.08 -8.87
C LEU A 22 15.46 -0.21 -9.40
N ALA A 23 15.97 -0.78 -10.48
CA ALA A 23 15.49 -2.04 -11.01
C ALA A 23 15.61 -3.20 -10.00
N SER A 24 16.74 -3.30 -9.28
CA SER A 24 16.95 -4.36 -8.29
C SER A 24 16.01 -4.29 -7.08
N TYR A 25 15.46 -3.11 -6.77
CA TYR A 25 14.51 -2.90 -5.68
C TYR A 25 13.06 -2.88 -6.18
N ALA A 26 12.78 -2.22 -7.31
CA ALA A 26 11.44 -2.04 -7.83
C ALA A 26 10.88 -3.32 -8.46
N LEU A 27 11.67 -4.07 -9.25
CA LEU A 27 11.16 -5.29 -9.88
C LEU A 27 10.66 -6.33 -8.87
N PRO A 28 11.41 -6.69 -7.79
CA PRO A 28 10.89 -7.57 -6.77
C PRO A 28 9.62 -7.04 -6.10
N ALA A 29 9.54 -5.73 -5.84
CA ALA A 29 8.37 -5.13 -5.23
C ALA A 29 7.14 -5.16 -6.17
N ILE A 30 7.32 -4.84 -7.47
CA ILE A 30 6.26 -4.93 -8.48
C ILE A 30 5.74 -6.37 -8.58
N VAL A 31 6.65 -7.33 -8.73
CA VAL A 31 6.29 -8.75 -8.85
C VAL A 31 5.53 -9.23 -7.62
N ALA A 32 5.97 -8.87 -6.41
CA ALA A 32 5.26 -9.19 -5.17
C ALA A 32 3.87 -8.57 -5.10
N MET A 33 3.73 -7.29 -5.50
CA MET A 33 2.45 -6.59 -5.49
C MET A 33 1.46 -7.15 -6.51
N VAL A 34 1.92 -7.43 -7.73
CA VAL A 34 1.08 -8.04 -8.78
C VAL A 34 0.66 -9.46 -8.35
N ALA A 35 1.58 -10.26 -7.82
CA ALA A 35 1.28 -11.59 -7.31
C ALA A 35 0.24 -11.54 -6.17
N SER A 36 0.35 -10.57 -5.26
CA SER A 36 -0.64 -10.36 -4.19
C SER A 36 -2.02 -9.98 -4.74
N SER A 37 -2.07 -9.19 -5.82
CA SER A 37 -3.34 -8.84 -6.47
C SER A 37 -4.00 -10.04 -7.14
N VAL A 38 -3.22 -10.88 -7.82
CA VAL A 38 -3.71 -12.13 -8.43
C VAL A 38 -4.18 -13.11 -7.34
N TYR A 39 -3.42 -13.22 -6.26
CA TYR A 39 -3.78 -14.05 -5.12
C TYR A 39 -5.15 -13.68 -4.54
N ASN A 40 -5.46 -12.39 -4.35
CA ASN A 40 -6.77 -11.96 -3.84
C ASN A 40 -7.94 -12.44 -4.73
N ILE A 41 -7.71 -12.56 -6.03
CA ILE A 41 -8.71 -13.13 -6.96
C ILE A 41 -8.86 -14.63 -6.73
N VAL A 42 -7.75 -15.34 -6.59
CA VAL A 42 -7.75 -16.81 -6.36
C VAL A 42 -8.44 -17.16 -5.04
N ASP A 43 -8.14 -16.45 -3.96
CA ASP A 43 -8.79 -16.58 -2.65
C ASP A 43 -10.32 -16.39 -2.76
N SER A 44 -10.76 -15.34 -3.47
CA SER A 44 -12.18 -15.11 -3.72
C SER A 44 -12.86 -16.23 -4.51
N ILE A 45 -12.13 -16.88 -5.44
CA ILE A 45 -12.63 -18.02 -6.20
C ILE A 45 -12.83 -19.24 -5.27
N PHE A 46 -11.86 -19.54 -4.41
CA PHE A 46 -11.97 -20.64 -3.46
C PHE A 46 -13.12 -20.45 -2.47
N VAL A 47 -13.29 -19.24 -1.93
CA VAL A 47 -14.41 -18.91 -1.06
C VAL A 47 -15.73 -19.05 -1.80
N GLY A 48 -15.83 -18.58 -3.04
CA GLY A 48 -17.03 -18.71 -3.87
C GLY A 48 -17.42 -20.14 -4.14
N GLN A 49 -16.46 -20.99 -4.46
CA GLN A 49 -16.71 -22.41 -4.74
C GLN A 49 -17.01 -23.22 -3.48
N GLY A 50 -16.41 -22.86 -2.33
CA GLY A 50 -16.52 -23.64 -1.10
C GLY A 50 -17.61 -23.17 -0.13
N VAL A 51 -17.95 -21.88 -0.15
CA VAL A 51 -18.93 -21.26 0.77
C VAL A 51 -20.14 -20.72 0.02
N GLY A 52 -19.98 -20.42 -1.28
CA GLY A 52 -21.02 -19.85 -2.13
C GLY A 52 -21.09 -18.34 -2.09
N ASP A 53 -22.10 -17.76 -2.79
CA ASP A 53 -22.25 -16.32 -3.01
C ASP A 53 -22.42 -15.52 -1.71
N ILE A 54 -23.06 -16.10 -0.70
CA ILE A 54 -23.23 -15.47 0.62
C ILE A 54 -21.87 -15.34 1.33
N GLY A 55 -21.00 -16.33 1.18
CA GLY A 55 -19.64 -16.28 1.72
C GLY A 55 -18.80 -15.17 1.09
N ILE A 56 -18.86 -15.03 -0.25
CA ILE A 56 -18.20 -13.92 -0.97
C ILE A 56 -18.75 -12.58 -0.48
N SER A 57 -20.07 -12.46 -0.34
CA SER A 57 -20.71 -11.25 0.13
C SER A 57 -20.30 -10.89 1.57
N GLY A 58 -20.21 -11.89 2.46
CA GLY A 58 -19.74 -11.70 3.84
C GLY A 58 -18.27 -11.22 3.89
N MET A 59 -17.39 -11.82 3.07
CA MET A 59 -16.00 -11.39 2.95
C MET A 59 -15.89 -9.98 2.34
N ALA A 60 -16.71 -9.65 1.35
CA ALA A 60 -16.73 -8.33 0.74
C ALA A 60 -17.12 -7.22 1.74
N VAL A 61 -18.11 -7.49 2.60
CA VAL A 61 -18.51 -6.57 3.68
C VAL A 61 -17.40 -6.41 4.73
N ALA A 62 -16.66 -7.47 5.06
CA ALA A 62 -15.56 -7.41 6.02
C ALA A 62 -14.30 -6.72 5.45
N SER A 63 -14.09 -6.76 4.12
CA SER A 63 -12.86 -6.29 3.45
C SER A 63 -12.43 -4.85 3.79
N PRO A 64 -13.31 -3.82 3.79
CA PRO A 64 -12.90 -2.45 4.09
C PRO A 64 -12.31 -2.31 5.50
N PHE A 65 -12.94 -2.96 6.48
CA PHE A 65 -12.44 -2.99 7.84
C PHE A 65 -11.11 -3.75 7.94
N MET A 66 -10.98 -4.87 7.25
CA MET A 66 -9.76 -5.67 7.23
C MET A 66 -8.59 -4.92 6.62
N ASN A 67 -8.82 -4.19 5.53
CA ASN A 67 -7.83 -3.32 4.90
C ASN A 67 -7.39 -2.19 5.85
N LEU A 68 -8.34 -1.61 6.59
CA LEU A 68 -8.05 -0.59 7.59
C LEU A 68 -7.22 -1.19 8.75
N ALA A 69 -7.56 -2.37 9.23
CA ALA A 69 -6.81 -3.08 10.27
C ALA A 69 -5.37 -3.36 9.82
N ALA A 70 -5.18 -3.89 8.60
CA ALA A 70 -3.86 -4.11 8.02
C ALA A 70 -3.06 -2.81 7.82
N ALA A 71 -3.75 -1.68 7.54
CA ALA A 71 -3.12 -0.38 7.38
C ALA A 71 -2.43 0.12 8.66
N PHE A 72 -2.86 -0.28 9.85
CA PHE A 72 -2.16 0.02 11.11
C PHE A 72 -0.77 -0.65 11.16
N GLY A 73 -0.67 -1.92 10.80
CA GLY A 73 0.61 -2.62 10.72
C GLY A 73 1.52 -2.04 9.64
N ALA A 74 0.95 -1.74 8.46
CA ALA A 74 1.66 -1.10 7.37
C ALA A 74 2.14 0.31 7.75
N MET A 75 1.37 1.08 8.51
CA MET A 75 1.74 2.40 9.03
C MET A 75 3.07 2.33 9.80
N VAL A 76 3.14 1.43 10.77
CA VAL A 76 4.35 1.25 11.59
C VAL A 76 5.52 0.78 10.70
N GLY A 77 5.27 -0.20 9.83
CA GLY A 77 6.29 -0.78 8.95
C GLY A 77 6.89 0.22 7.97
N VAL A 78 6.05 0.98 7.28
CA VAL A 78 6.50 1.98 6.30
C VAL A 78 7.21 3.14 6.99
N GLY A 79 6.68 3.60 8.13
CA GLY A 79 7.35 4.62 8.92
C GLY A 79 8.73 4.18 9.40
N ALA A 80 8.84 2.99 9.98
CA ALA A 80 10.09 2.42 10.43
C ALA A 80 11.09 2.21 9.30
N SER A 81 10.65 1.64 8.18
CA SER A 81 11.46 1.41 6.98
C SER A 81 12.08 2.72 6.46
N THR A 82 11.29 3.80 6.41
CA THR A 82 11.79 5.13 6.02
C THR A 82 12.82 5.66 7.00
N VAL A 83 12.54 5.63 8.31
CA VAL A 83 13.49 6.13 9.32
C VAL A 83 14.77 5.31 9.30
N ILE A 84 14.68 3.97 9.21
CA ILE A 84 15.84 3.06 9.09
C ILE A 84 16.68 3.47 7.88
N SER A 85 16.10 3.63 6.70
CA SER A 85 16.84 3.99 5.48
C SER A 85 17.63 5.28 5.65
N VAL A 86 17.00 6.32 6.22
CA VAL A 86 17.66 7.60 6.51
C VAL A 86 18.80 7.42 7.53
N ARG A 87 18.58 6.65 8.62
CA ARG A 87 19.58 6.42 9.66
C ARG A 87 20.78 5.61 9.15
N LEU A 88 20.52 4.62 8.29
CA LEU A 88 21.58 3.85 7.62
C LEU A 88 22.44 4.75 6.73
N GLY A 89 21.81 5.66 5.97
CA GLY A 89 22.55 6.66 5.18
C GLY A 89 23.36 7.63 6.03
N GLN A 90 22.91 7.94 7.25
CA GLN A 90 23.64 8.76 8.23
C GLN A 90 24.77 7.98 8.96
N GLY A 91 24.93 6.69 8.73
CA GLY A 91 25.86 5.83 9.47
C GLY A 91 25.42 5.54 10.93
N LYS A 92 24.17 5.83 11.30
CA LYS A 92 23.64 5.66 12.67
C LYS A 92 23.03 4.27 12.85
N TYR A 93 23.86 3.25 12.78
CA TYR A 93 23.43 1.84 12.78
C TYR A 93 22.75 1.39 14.07
N ASP A 94 23.23 1.86 15.24
CA ASP A 94 22.58 1.55 16.54
C ASP A 94 21.18 2.09 16.62
N VAL A 95 20.90 3.28 16.05
CA VAL A 95 19.56 3.85 16.01
C VAL A 95 18.67 3.01 15.09
N ALA A 96 19.17 2.62 13.92
CA ALA A 96 18.44 1.75 12.98
C ALA A 96 18.09 0.40 13.64
N GLN A 97 19.03 -0.17 14.41
CA GLN A 97 18.82 -1.39 15.19
C GLN A 97 17.72 -1.25 16.24
N ASN A 98 17.68 -0.12 16.95
CA ASN A 98 16.62 0.16 17.93
C ASN A 98 15.24 0.33 17.25
N ILE A 99 15.20 0.89 16.05
CA ILE A 99 13.94 1.03 15.29
C ILE A 99 13.36 -0.34 14.95
N LEU A 100 14.16 -1.34 14.57
CA LEU A 100 13.71 -2.71 14.34
C LEU A 100 12.96 -3.26 15.55
N GLY A 101 13.55 -3.19 16.76
CA GLY A 101 12.91 -3.68 17.97
C GLY A 101 11.66 -2.89 18.37
N ASN A 102 11.73 -1.56 18.25
CA ASN A 102 10.56 -0.69 18.49
C ASN A 102 9.40 -0.98 17.54
N THR A 103 9.68 -1.31 16.27
CA THR A 103 8.66 -1.71 15.30
C THR A 103 7.92 -2.98 15.72
N ILE A 104 8.64 -3.99 16.19
CA ILE A 104 8.04 -5.24 16.66
C ILE A 104 7.16 -4.96 17.88
N THR A 105 7.69 -4.26 18.88
CA THR A 105 6.95 -3.95 20.11
C THR A 105 5.70 -3.11 19.81
N LEU A 106 5.82 -2.11 18.91
CA LEU A 106 4.72 -1.24 18.55
C LEU A 106 3.64 -2.00 17.76
N ASN A 107 4.03 -2.87 16.82
CA ASN A 107 3.08 -3.70 16.07
C ASN A 107 2.36 -4.70 16.97
N LEU A 108 3.05 -5.26 17.96
CA LEU A 108 2.44 -6.14 18.96
C LEU A 108 1.41 -5.37 19.80
N ILE A 109 1.75 -4.19 20.30
CA ILE A 109 0.85 -3.37 21.11
C ILE A 109 -0.37 -2.94 20.27
N LEU A 110 -0.15 -2.42 19.06
CA LEU A 110 -1.24 -1.98 18.20
C LEU A 110 -2.12 -3.15 17.74
N GLY A 111 -1.52 -4.29 17.42
CA GLY A 111 -2.27 -5.48 17.03
C GLY A 111 -3.16 -5.99 18.16
N VAL A 112 -2.63 -6.09 19.38
CA VAL A 112 -3.41 -6.47 20.57
C VAL A 112 -4.48 -5.42 20.89
N ALA A 113 -4.10 -4.14 20.89
CA ALA A 113 -5.04 -3.05 21.20
C ALA A 113 -6.21 -3.02 20.20
N LEU A 114 -5.92 -3.12 18.89
CA LEU A 114 -6.96 -3.16 17.87
C LEU A 114 -7.88 -4.36 18.03
N THR A 115 -7.33 -5.54 18.31
CA THR A 115 -8.11 -6.74 18.57
C THR A 115 -9.04 -6.54 19.79
N LEU A 116 -8.50 -6.07 20.91
CA LEU A 116 -9.29 -5.84 22.14
C LEU A 116 -10.39 -4.79 21.93
N VAL A 117 -10.09 -3.70 21.22
CA VAL A 117 -11.06 -2.62 20.95
C VAL A 117 -12.16 -3.10 19.99
N CYS A 118 -11.83 -3.86 18.96
CA CYS A 118 -12.81 -4.28 17.96
C CYS A 118 -13.60 -5.54 18.36
N TRP A 119 -13.08 -6.33 19.30
CA TRP A 119 -13.72 -7.58 19.72
C TRP A 119 -15.16 -7.43 20.22
N PRO A 120 -15.51 -6.43 21.04
CA PRO A 120 -16.90 -6.21 21.48
C PRO A 120 -17.86 -5.80 20.34
N PHE A 121 -17.31 -5.25 19.25
CA PHE A 121 -18.08 -4.69 18.14
C PHE A 121 -18.09 -5.58 16.89
N LEU A 122 -17.82 -6.89 17.06
CA LEU A 122 -17.75 -7.85 15.94
C LEU A 122 -19.06 -7.97 15.14
N ASP A 123 -20.18 -7.68 15.75
CA ASP A 123 -21.48 -7.65 15.06
C ASP A 123 -21.79 -6.26 14.50
N ASP A 124 -21.44 -5.19 15.22
CA ASP A 124 -21.75 -3.81 14.83
C ASP A 124 -20.92 -3.33 13.64
N ILE A 125 -19.63 -3.72 13.61
CA ILE A 125 -18.71 -3.30 12.52
C ILE A 125 -19.21 -3.77 11.15
N PRO A 126 -19.55 -5.05 10.91
CA PRO A 126 -20.09 -5.47 9.62
C PRO A 126 -21.38 -4.76 9.24
N TYR A 127 -22.28 -4.49 10.20
CA TYR A 127 -23.48 -3.71 9.93
C TYR A 127 -23.17 -2.30 9.45
N LEU A 128 -22.17 -1.65 10.03
CA LEU A 128 -21.71 -0.32 9.58
C LEU A 128 -21.24 -0.35 8.11
N PHE A 129 -20.67 -1.47 7.66
CA PHE A 129 -20.21 -1.67 6.28
C PHE A 129 -21.25 -2.31 5.37
N GLY A 130 -22.51 -2.44 5.81
CA GLY A 130 -23.64 -2.87 4.99
C GLY A 130 -23.95 -4.36 5.06
N ALA A 131 -23.56 -5.06 6.13
CA ALA A 131 -23.99 -6.44 6.35
C ALA A 131 -25.51 -6.53 6.47
N SER A 132 -26.08 -7.58 5.88
CA SER A 132 -27.45 -8.03 6.13
C SER A 132 -27.44 -9.13 7.19
N GLU A 133 -28.64 -9.50 7.70
CA GLU A 133 -28.77 -10.63 8.61
C GLU A 133 -28.23 -11.93 8.02
N ALA A 134 -28.29 -12.10 6.70
CA ALA A 134 -27.78 -13.27 6.01
C ALA A 134 -26.24 -13.27 5.89
N THR A 135 -25.59 -12.13 5.69
CA THR A 135 -24.14 -12.02 5.50
C THR A 135 -23.36 -11.81 6.80
N LEU A 136 -24.05 -11.32 7.85
CA LEU A 136 -23.43 -11.03 9.15
C LEU A 136 -22.66 -12.23 9.76
N PRO A 137 -23.22 -13.45 9.82
CA PRO A 137 -22.50 -14.59 10.41
C PRO A 137 -21.19 -14.86 9.71
N TYR A 138 -21.16 -14.77 8.38
CA TYR A 138 -19.94 -14.99 7.57
C TYR A 138 -18.91 -13.89 7.77
N ALA A 139 -19.34 -12.63 7.75
CA ALA A 139 -18.46 -11.49 7.99
C ALA A 139 -17.85 -11.52 9.41
N ARG A 140 -18.67 -11.82 10.42
CA ARG A 140 -18.23 -11.95 11.82
C ARG A 140 -17.22 -13.07 12.01
N ASP A 141 -17.52 -14.26 11.48
CA ASP A 141 -16.64 -15.43 11.62
C ASP A 141 -15.29 -15.18 10.96
N TYR A 142 -15.29 -14.57 9.77
CA TYR A 142 -14.08 -14.17 9.08
C TYR A 142 -13.29 -13.14 9.89
N MET A 143 -13.92 -12.04 10.30
CA MET A 143 -13.28 -10.96 11.06
C MET A 143 -12.72 -11.43 12.40
N ARG A 144 -13.44 -12.31 13.11
CA ARG A 144 -12.99 -12.87 14.39
C ARG A 144 -11.63 -13.54 14.29
N ILE A 145 -11.44 -14.38 13.27
CA ILE A 145 -10.20 -15.12 13.06
C ILE A 145 -9.06 -14.20 12.63
N ILE A 146 -9.34 -13.27 11.72
CA ILE A 146 -8.33 -12.31 11.26
C ILE A 146 -7.89 -11.41 12.42
N LEU A 147 -8.81 -10.94 13.27
CA LEU A 147 -8.46 -10.14 14.43
C LEU A 147 -7.57 -10.92 15.42
N LEU A 148 -7.81 -12.22 15.61
CA LEU A 148 -6.90 -13.07 16.40
C LEU A 148 -5.50 -13.14 15.81
N GLY A 149 -5.39 -13.18 14.48
CA GLY A 149 -4.13 -13.19 13.76
C GLY A 149 -3.50 -11.82 13.55
N ASN A 150 -4.17 -10.74 13.97
CA ASN A 150 -3.82 -9.36 13.62
C ASN A 150 -2.40 -8.95 14.04
N VAL A 151 -1.94 -9.43 15.20
CA VAL A 151 -0.56 -9.23 15.68
C VAL A 151 0.46 -9.80 14.68
N ALA A 152 0.22 -11.02 14.20
CA ALA A 152 1.10 -11.67 13.22
C ALA A 152 1.08 -10.90 11.89
N THR A 153 -0.10 -10.47 11.44
CA THR A 153 -0.28 -9.64 10.24
C THR A 153 0.52 -8.34 10.34
N HIS A 154 0.40 -7.61 11.46
CA HIS A 154 1.12 -6.36 11.67
C HIS A 154 2.64 -6.56 11.69
N CYS A 155 3.13 -7.59 12.40
CA CYS A 155 4.54 -7.92 12.43
C CYS A 155 5.06 -8.34 11.04
N TYR A 156 4.28 -9.13 10.29
CA TYR A 156 4.62 -9.54 8.93
C TYR A 156 4.80 -8.33 8.00
N PHE A 157 3.84 -7.40 7.96
CA PHE A 157 3.97 -6.19 7.14
C PHE A 157 5.11 -5.29 7.60
N GLY A 158 5.28 -5.14 8.91
CA GLY A 158 6.35 -4.34 9.50
C GLY A 158 7.74 -4.85 9.12
N LEU A 159 8.00 -6.13 9.35
CA LEU A 159 9.30 -6.74 9.03
C LEU A 159 9.55 -6.83 7.53
N ASN A 160 8.51 -7.04 6.71
CA ASN A 160 8.64 -7.03 5.25
C ASN A 160 9.11 -5.66 4.72
N ALA A 161 8.58 -4.56 5.27
CA ALA A 161 9.02 -3.22 4.92
C ALA A 161 10.50 -2.98 5.36
N ILE A 162 10.87 -3.45 6.54
CA ILE A 162 12.25 -3.32 7.05
C ILE A 162 13.25 -4.14 6.23
N LEU A 163 12.89 -5.33 5.74
CA LEU A 163 13.77 -6.12 4.86
C LEU A 163 14.21 -5.32 3.63
N ARG A 164 13.31 -4.55 3.02
CA ARG A 164 13.66 -3.69 1.88
C ARG A 164 14.65 -2.60 2.26
N SER A 165 14.45 -1.93 3.40
CA SER A 165 15.35 -0.90 3.88
C SER A 165 16.69 -1.44 4.39
N ALA A 166 16.70 -2.70 4.82
CA ALA A 166 17.93 -3.40 5.21
C ALA A 166 18.79 -3.86 4.03
N GLY A 167 18.38 -3.63 2.78
CA GLY A 167 19.12 -4.02 1.61
C GLY A 167 18.69 -5.36 0.98
N HIS A 168 17.60 -5.96 1.44
CA HIS A 168 17.14 -7.28 1.01
C HIS A 168 15.78 -7.28 0.28
N PRO A 169 15.61 -6.55 -0.84
CA PRO A 169 14.32 -6.48 -1.54
C PRO A 169 13.85 -7.83 -2.10
N ARG A 170 14.79 -8.67 -2.55
CA ARG A 170 14.49 -10.03 -3.04
C ARG A 170 14.00 -10.95 -1.92
N LEU A 171 14.57 -10.85 -0.72
CA LEU A 171 14.10 -11.62 0.43
C LEU A 171 12.72 -11.17 0.88
N ALA A 172 12.42 -9.86 0.86
CA ALA A 172 11.08 -9.34 1.12
C ALA A 172 10.06 -9.89 0.12
N MET A 173 10.39 -9.93 -1.18
CA MET A 173 9.58 -10.58 -2.21
C MET A 173 9.37 -12.06 -1.92
N ASN A 174 10.43 -12.81 -1.62
CA ASN A 174 10.36 -14.24 -1.35
C ASN A 174 9.45 -14.54 -0.14
N CYS A 175 9.51 -13.73 0.92
CA CYS A 175 8.59 -13.85 2.06
C CYS A 175 7.13 -13.64 1.63
N THR A 176 6.87 -12.69 0.73
CA THR A 176 5.53 -12.47 0.17
C THR A 176 5.08 -13.68 -0.66
N PHE A 177 5.94 -14.25 -1.50
CA PHE A 177 5.63 -15.47 -2.24
C PHE A 177 5.36 -16.67 -1.34
N VAL A 178 6.13 -16.84 -0.25
CA VAL A 178 5.89 -17.90 0.73
C VAL A 178 4.50 -17.74 1.35
N ALA A 179 4.08 -16.52 1.71
CA ALA A 179 2.73 -16.27 2.20
C ALA A 179 1.67 -16.61 1.14
N ILE A 180 1.84 -16.18 -0.10
CA ILE A 180 0.90 -16.46 -1.20
C ILE A 180 0.78 -17.96 -1.46
N ILE A 181 1.90 -18.64 -1.64
CA ILE A 181 1.92 -20.09 -1.94
C ILE A 181 1.32 -20.90 -0.77
N ALA A 182 1.71 -20.57 0.47
CA ALA A 182 1.13 -21.21 1.64
C ALA A 182 -0.39 -21.01 1.70
N ASN A 183 -0.87 -19.82 1.41
CA ASN A 183 -2.30 -19.54 1.42
C ASN A 183 -3.04 -20.31 0.30
N VAL A 184 -2.54 -20.31 -0.94
CA VAL A 184 -3.13 -21.06 -2.08
C VAL A 184 -3.20 -22.57 -1.80
N ILE A 185 -2.30 -23.10 -0.97
CA ILE A 185 -2.33 -24.51 -0.53
C ILE A 185 -3.31 -24.71 0.63
N LEU A 186 -3.31 -23.79 1.61
CA LEU A 186 -4.11 -23.91 2.83
C LEU A 186 -5.60 -23.63 2.58
N ASP A 187 -5.95 -22.72 1.66
CA ASP A 187 -7.35 -22.42 1.32
C ASP A 187 -8.13 -23.65 0.90
N PRO A 188 -7.72 -24.42 -0.14
CA PRO A 188 -8.44 -25.62 -0.51
C PRO A 188 -8.47 -26.67 0.60
N LEU A 189 -7.39 -26.79 1.37
CA LEU A 189 -7.30 -27.74 2.47
C LEU A 189 -8.33 -27.43 3.56
N PHE A 190 -8.44 -26.17 3.98
CA PHE A 190 -9.33 -25.78 5.06
C PHE A 190 -10.78 -25.63 4.61
N ILE A 191 -11.00 -25.11 3.40
CA ILE A 191 -12.34 -24.90 2.87
C ILE A 191 -12.99 -26.21 2.44
N PHE A 192 -12.31 -27.03 1.62
CA PHE A 192 -12.91 -28.21 0.99
C PHE A 192 -12.66 -29.50 1.76
N VAL A 193 -11.41 -29.74 2.24
CA VAL A 193 -11.06 -30.99 2.95
C VAL A 193 -11.57 -30.96 4.38
N PHE A 194 -11.23 -29.92 5.13
CA PHE A 194 -11.69 -29.78 6.53
C PHE A 194 -13.10 -29.21 6.65
N ARG A 195 -13.64 -28.65 5.56
CA ARG A 195 -15.01 -28.10 5.49
C ARG A 195 -15.28 -26.99 6.51
N TRP A 196 -14.26 -26.17 6.79
CA TRP A 196 -14.40 -25.03 7.71
C TRP A 196 -15.05 -23.81 7.06
N GLY A 197 -15.37 -23.88 5.76
CA GLY A 197 -16.01 -22.77 5.03
C GLY A 197 -15.23 -21.47 5.12
N ILE A 198 -15.93 -20.36 5.44
CA ILE A 198 -15.33 -19.01 5.52
C ILE A 198 -14.26 -18.91 6.61
N GLN A 199 -14.41 -19.65 7.71
CA GLN A 199 -13.41 -19.71 8.77
C GLN A 199 -12.12 -20.34 8.27
N GLY A 200 -12.22 -21.31 7.35
CA GLY A 200 -11.08 -21.94 6.70
C GLY A 200 -10.24 -20.95 5.92
N ALA A 201 -10.87 -20.10 5.11
CA ALA A 201 -10.18 -19.02 4.37
C ALA A 201 -9.48 -18.05 5.32
N ALA A 202 -10.14 -17.64 6.42
CA ALA A 202 -9.54 -16.76 7.41
C ALA A 202 -8.32 -17.41 8.09
N TRP A 203 -8.38 -18.68 8.49
CA TRP A 203 -7.25 -19.40 9.06
C TRP A 203 -6.11 -19.59 8.07
N ALA A 204 -6.41 -19.87 6.80
CA ALA A 204 -5.40 -20.00 5.75
C ALA A 204 -4.64 -18.68 5.59
N THR A 205 -5.34 -17.55 5.57
CA THR A 205 -4.73 -16.22 5.52
C THR A 205 -3.83 -15.94 6.72
N VAL A 206 -4.29 -16.20 7.94
CA VAL A 206 -3.49 -15.97 9.15
C VAL A 206 -2.26 -16.87 9.19
N LEU A 207 -2.44 -18.17 8.95
CA LEU A 207 -1.34 -19.15 9.02
C LEU A 207 -0.29 -18.91 7.93
N SER A 208 -0.69 -18.53 6.72
CA SER A 208 0.24 -18.19 5.65
C SER A 208 1.12 -16.99 6.02
N GLN A 209 0.54 -15.97 6.67
CA GLN A 209 1.29 -14.82 7.17
C GLN A 209 2.19 -15.19 8.35
N VAL A 210 1.77 -16.10 9.23
CA VAL A 210 2.61 -16.63 10.31
C VAL A 210 3.82 -17.39 9.75
N ILE A 211 3.62 -18.23 8.73
CA ILE A 211 4.73 -18.94 8.06
C ILE A 211 5.75 -17.95 7.48
N ALA A 212 5.27 -16.93 6.77
CA ALA A 212 6.14 -15.89 6.22
C ALA A 212 6.82 -15.05 7.32
N LEU A 213 6.11 -14.75 8.42
CA LEU A 213 6.66 -14.08 9.59
C LEU A 213 7.77 -14.91 10.25
N CYS A 214 7.62 -16.22 10.36
CA CYS A 214 8.67 -17.11 10.87
C CYS A 214 9.93 -17.05 9.98
N MET A 215 9.75 -17.04 8.65
CA MET A 215 10.86 -16.87 7.72
C MET A 215 11.57 -15.51 7.92
N GLN A 216 10.81 -14.42 8.06
CA GLN A 216 11.37 -13.08 8.33
C GLN A 216 12.11 -13.07 9.68
N ALA A 217 11.51 -13.64 10.73
CA ALA A 217 12.12 -13.73 12.05
C ALA A 217 13.43 -14.53 12.02
N HIS A 218 13.49 -15.63 11.25
CA HIS A 218 14.72 -16.39 11.05
C HIS A 218 15.80 -15.55 10.37
N LEU A 219 15.46 -14.74 9.36
CA LEU A 219 16.42 -13.85 8.70
C LEU A 219 16.99 -12.79 9.67
N PHE A 220 16.12 -12.15 10.45
CA PHE A 220 16.56 -11.17 11.46
C PHE A 220 17.21 -11.80 12.70
N SER A 221 17.18 -13.11 12.86
CA SER A 221 17.91 -13.81 13.93
C SER A 221 19.39 -14.05 13.62
N ARG A 222 19.82 -13.80 12.37
CA ARG A 222 21.21 -14.01 11.94
C ARG A 222 22.12 -12.87 12.42
N PRO A 223 23.16 -13.14 13.23
CA PRO A 223 24.08 -12.11 13.72
C PRO A 223 24.95 -11.47 12.61
N THR A 224 24.99 -12.08 11.43
CA THR A 224 25.72 -11.57 10.26
C THR A 224 25.04 -10.36 9.63
N GLU A 225 23.75 -10.20 9.88
CA GLU A 225 22.98 -9.07 9.38
C GLU A 225 23.23 -7.82 10.25
N LEU A 226 23.22 -6.65 9.62
CA LEU A 226 23.35 -5.38 10.35
C LEU A 226 22.17 -5.18 11.29
N LEU A 227 20.96 -5.40 10.77
CA LEU A 227 19.72 -5.36 11.53
C LEU A 227 19.36 -6.78 11.96
N HIS A 228 19.51 -7.10 13.23
CA HIS A 228 19.19 -8.42 13.80
C HIS A 228 18.59 -8.30 15.20
N PHE A 229 17.92 -9.35 15.65
CA PHE A 229 17.33 -9.38 16.96
C PHE A 229 18.41 -9.40 18.04
N ARG A 230 18.39 -8.40 18.93
CA ARG A 230 19.35 -8.22 20.01
C ARG A 230 18.60 -7.86 21.30
N ARG A 231 19.13 -8.27 22.43
CA ARG A 231 18.56 -7.88 23.75
C ARG A 231 18.63 -6.36 23.92
N GLY A 232 17.55 -5.75 24.44
CA GLY A 232 17.50 -4.32 24.74
C GLY A 232 16.90 -3.42 23.67
N ILE A 233 16.72 -3.89 22.41
CA ILE A 233 16.13 -3.07 21.32
C ILE A 233 14.61 -2.90 21.45
N TYR A 234 13.94 -3.73 22.23
CA TYR A 234 12.48 -3.77 22.34
C TYR A 234 11.89 -2.70 23.28
N ARG A 235 12.75 -1.96 24.01
CA ARG A 235 12.27 -0.84 24.83
C ARG A 235 11.79 0.28 23.92
N LEU A 236 10.51 0.65 24.08
CA LEU A 236 9.92 1.73 23.32
C LEU A 236 10.62 3.06 23.63
N ARG A 237 11.09 3.70 22.58
CA ARG A 237 11.66 5.04 22.63
C ARG A 237 10.68 6.00 21.96
N LEU A 238 10.15 6.93 22.74
CA LEU A 238 9.10 7.83 22.29
C LEU A 238 9.51 8.67 21.06
N ASP A 239 10.79 9.05 20.99
CA ASP A 239 11.37 9.75 19.83
C ASP A 239 11.29 8.92 18.53
N ILE A 240 11.59 7.61 18.63
CA ILE A 240 11.49 6.67 17.50
C ILE A 240 10.02 6.43 17.15
N VAL A 241 9.19 6.11 18.12
CA VAL A 241 7.76 5.83 17.93
C VAL A 241 7.07 7.01 17.25
N ARG A 242 7.30 8.23 17.75
CA ARG A 242 6.71 9.45 17.14
C ARG A 242 7.14 9.65 15.69
N GLN A 243 8.41 9.42 15.35
CA GLN A 243 8.91 9.54 13.98
C GLN A 243 8.28 8.48 13.07
N CYS A 244 8.25 7.21 13.50
CA CYS A 244 7.67 6.13 12.71
C CYS A 244 6.18 6.34 12.46
N ILE A 245 5.40 6.67 13.49
CA ILE A 245 3.97 6.93 13.35
C ILE A 245 3.73 8.15 12.46
N ALA A 246 4.46 9.25 12.68
CA ALA A 246 4.27 10.48 11.88
C ALA A 246 4.47 10.23 10.38
N ILE A 247 5.51 9.48 10.00
CA ILE A 247 5.79 9.18 8.60
C ILE A 247 4.79 8.15 8.05
N GLY A 248 4.48 7.11 8.82
CA GLY A 248 3.54 6.07 8.43
C GLY A 248 2.08 6.52 8.40
N MET A 249 1.76 7.66 9.03
CA MET A 249 0.41 8.24 8.99
C MET A 249 -0.04 8.59 7.57
N SER A 250 0.90 8.93 6.66
CA SER A 250 0.56 9.26 5.26
C SER A 250 -0.11 8.10 4.52
N PRO A 251 0.48 6.90 4.40
CA PRO A 251 -0.20 5.77 3.75
C PRO A 251 -1.41 5.27 4.54
N PHE A 252 -1.42 5.39 5.86
CA PHE A 252 -2.58 5.06 6.67
C PHE A 252 -3.78 5.95 6.33
N LEU A 253 -3.60 7.26 6.35
CA LEU A 253 -4.65 8.21 5.99
C LEU A 253 -5.07 8.06 4.52
N MET A 254 -4.15 7.77 3.62
CA MET A 254 -4.47 7.50 2.23
C MET A 254 -5.44 6.31 2.09
N ASN A 255 -5.19 5.20 2.79
CA ASN A 255 -6.08 4.04 2.78
C ASN A 255 -7.43 4.34 3.45
N SER A 256 -7.41 5.06 4.59
CA SER A 256 -8.63 5.46 5.30
C SER A 256 -9.51 6.38 4.45
N CYS A 257 -8.91 7.35 3.78
CA CYS A 257 -9.61 8.25 2.87
C CYS A 257 -10.15 7.50 1.63
N ALA A 258 -9.42 6.49 1.11
CA ALA A 258 -9.89 5.68 -0.01
C ALA A 258 -11.17 4.91 0.34
N CYS A 259 -11.30 4.40 1.57
CA CYS A 259 -12.55 3.79 2.05
C CYS A 259 -13.71 4.79 2.04
N LEU A 260 -13.48 6.02 2.56
CA LEU A 260 -14.50 7.07 2.57
C LEU A 260 -14.90 7.50 1.15
N VAL A 261 -13.91 7.69 0.27
CA VAL A 261 -14.16 8.02 -1.15
C VAL A 261 -14.97 6.92 -1.83
N GLY A 262 -14.68 5.65 -1.53
CA GLY A 262 -15.45 4.52 -2.04
C GLY A 262 -16.93 4.59 -1.63
N LEU A 263 -17.21 4.89 -0.36
CA LEU A 263 -18.57 5.04 0.14
C LEU A 263 -19.31 6.20 -0.54
N VAL A 264 -18.68 7.39 -0.60
CA VAL A 264 -19.28 8.57 -1.24
C VAL A 264 -19.45 8.36 -2.74
N GLY A 265 -18.43 7.81 -3.41
CA GLY A 265 -18.43 7.53 -4.84
C GLY A 265 -19.54 6.55 -5.24
N ASN A 266 -19.65 5.42 -4.54
CA ASN A 266 -20.70 4.44 -4.79
C ASN A 266 -22.11 5.04 -4.59
N ARG A 267 -22.29 5.87 -3.55
CA ARG A 267 -23.56 6.57 -3.33
C ARG A 267 -23.89 7.48 -4.50
N ARG A 268 -22.95 8.28 -4.97
CA ARG A 268 -23.15 9.19 -6.11
C ARG A 268 -23.39 8.44 -7.43
N LEU A 269 -22.69 7.32 -7.64
CA LEU A 269 -22.93 6.45 -8.79
C LEU A 269 -24.35 5.88 -8.79
N LEU A 270 -24.83 5.46 -7.62
CA LEU A 270 -26.20 4.98 -7.44
C LEU A 270 -27.22 6.09 -7.74
N ASP A 271 -27.04 7.29 -7.16
CA ASP A 271 -27.94 8.41 -7.28
C ASP A 271 -28.11 8.90 -8.74
N TYR A 272 -27.03 8.90 -9.53
CA TYR A 272 -27.01 9.47 -10.89
C TYR A 272 -26.96 8.44 -12.04
N GLY A 273 -26.64 7.19 -11.78
CA GLY A 273 -26.46 6.18 -12.84
C GLY A 273 -27.02 4.80 -12.51
N GLY A 274 -27.52 4.61 -11.28
CA GLY A 274 -28.06 3.33 -10.81
C GLY A 274 -27.02 2.23 -10.69
N ASP A 275 -27.47 1.00 -10.52
CA ASP A 275 -26.62 -0.19 -10.34
C ASP A 275 -25.67 -0.43 -11.53
N MET A 276 -26.13 -0.07 -12.74
CA MET A 276 -25.32 -0.21 -13.96
C MET A 276 -24.06 0.68 -13.93
N ALA A 277 -24.15 1.88 -13.35
CA ALA A 277 -22.98 2.76 -13.19
C ALA A 277 -22.00 2.22 -12.15
N ILE A 278 -22.49 1.63 -11.07
CA ILE A 278 -21.63 0.95 -10.08
C ILE A 278 -20.90 -0.22 -10.71
N GLY A 279 -21.60 -1.05 -11.50
CA GLY A 279 -21.03 -2.16 -12.24
C GLY A 279 -19.95 -1.71 -13.24
N ALA A 280 -20.23 -0.65 -14.02
CA ALA A 280 -19.29 -0.05 -14.95
C ALA A 280 -18.03 0.45 -14.24
N TYR A 281 -18.19 1.19 -13.14
CA TYR A 281 -17.08 1.65 -12.31
C TYR A 281 -16.26 0.50 -11.74
N GLY A 282 -16.93 -0.56 -11.26
CA GLY A 282 -16.26 -1.75 -10.72
C GLY A 282 -15.30 -2.39 -11.73
N ILE A 283 -15.71 -2.49 -13.00
CA ILE A 283 -14.85 -3.01 -14.08
C ILE A 283 -13.66 -2.08 -14.31
N VAL A 284 -13.92 -0.79 -14.51
CA VAL A 284 -12.88 0.21 -14.75
C VAL A 284 -11.87 0.25 -13.59
N ASN A 285 -12.37 0.24 -12.35
CA ASN A 285 -11.51 0.29 -11.17
C ASN A 285 -10.58 -0.92 -11.06
N ARG A 286 -11.02 -2.12 -11.45
CA ARG A 286 -10.15 -3.32 -11.47
C ARG A 286 -8.99 -3.17 -12.46
N VAL A 287 -9.27 -2.63 -13.64
CA VAL A 287 -8.23 -2.39 -14.65
C VAL A 287 -7.26 -1.33 -14.19
N VAL A 288 -7.77 -0.19 -13.73
CA VAL A 288 -6.97 0.93 -13.20
C VAL A 288 -6.09 0.49 -12.04
N PHE A 289 -6.65 -0.31 -11.11
CA PHE A 289 -5.93 -0.81 -9.94
C PHE A 289 -4.70 -1.65 -10.32
N LEU A 290 -4.75 -2.41 -11.41
CA LEU A 290 -3.60 -3.19 -11.87
C LEU A 290 -2.40 -2.28 -12.22
N PHE A 291 -2.63 -1.18 -12.96
CA PHE A 291 -1.56 -0.23 -13.30
C PHE A 291 -1.07 0.53 -12.07
N ILE A 292 -1.96 0.95 -11.19
CA ILE A 292 -1.61 1.62 -9.94
C ILE A 292 -0.78 0.70 -9.03
N THR A 293 -1.06 -0.59 -9.01
CA THR A 293 -0.27 -1.59 -8.26
C THR A 293 1.19 -1.62 -8.74
N VAL A 294 1.43 -1.52 -10.05
CA VAL A 294 2.79 -1.43 -10.61
C VAL A 294 3.47 -0.14 -10.16
N VAL A 295 2.77 0.99 -10.16
CA VAL A 295 3.30 2.28 -9.66
C VAL A 295 3.65 2.18 -8.17
N PHE A 296 2.82 1.55 -7.34
CA PHE A 296 3.15 1.32 -5.93
C PHE A 296 4.37 0.41 -5.73
N GLY A 297 4.54 -0.59 -6.59
CA GLY A 297 5.76 -1.41 -6.59
C GLY A 297 7.02 -0.60 -6.90
N LEU A 298 6.96 0.30 -7.90
CA LEU A 298 8.03 1.25 -8.21
C LEU A 298 8.36 2.14 -7.01
N VAL A 299 7.34 2.67 -6.36
CA VAL A 299 7.47 3.53 -5.17
C VAL A 299 8.11 2.77 -4.00
N GLN A 300 7.68 1.53 -3.74
CA GLN A 300 8.27 0.71 -2.67
C GLN A 300 9.75 0.42 -2.92
N GLY A 301 10.17 0.30 -4.19
CA GLY A 301 11.58 0.18 -4.55
C GLY A 301 12.34 1.49 -4.40
N MET A 302 11.72 2.61 -4.72
CA MET A 302 12.31 3.96 -4.60
C MET A 302 12.60 4.35 -3.14
N GLN A 303 11.67 4.05 -2.22
CA GLN A 303 11.70 4.55 -0.84
C GLN A 303 13.03 4.30 -0.11
N PRO A 304 13.58 3.07 -0.02
CA PRO A 304 14.83 2.82 0.68
C PRO A 304 16.02 3.51 0.03
N ILE A 305 16.03 3.61 -1.30
CA ILE A 305 17.12 4.25 -2.05
C ILE A 305 17.15 5.76 -1.78
N VAL A 306 16.00 6.40 -1.89
CA VAL A 306 15.86 7.84 -1.61
C VAL A 306 16.20 8.13 -0.15
N GLY A 307 15.62 7.38 0.80
CA GLY A 307 15.86 7.56 2.23
C GLY A 307 17.35 7.46 2.60
N TYR A 308 18.03 6.43 2.10
CA TYR A 308 19.46 6.23 2.32
C TYR A 308 20.29 7.39 1.76
N ASN A 309 20.13 7.73 0.48
CA ASN A 309 20.90 8.79 -0.16
C ASN A 309 20.64 10.16 0.45
N TRP A 310 19.40 10.44 0.84
CA TRP A 310 19.03 11.65 1.57
C TRP A 310 19.74 11.71 2.95
N GLY A 311 19.71 10.60 3.69
CA GLY A 311 20.42 10.47 4.96
C GLY A 311 21.94 10.67 4.83
N ALA A 312 22.52 10.16 3.75
CA ALA A 312 23.95 10.27 3.41
C ALA A 312 24.35 11.63 2.80
N ARG A 313 23.42 12.59 2.72
CA ARG A 313 23.61 13.91 2.05
C ARG A 313 24.02 13.81 0.57
N LYS A 314 23.67 12.70 -0.10
CA LYS A 314 23.86 12.50 -1.54
C LYS A 314 22.61 12.96 -2.30
N ASP A 315 22.23 14.22 -2.14
CA ASP A 315 20.96 14.78 -2.64
C ASP A 315 20.80 14.59 -4.16
N HIS A 316 21.90 14.76 -4.93
CA HIS A 316 21.90 14.56 -6.37
C HIS A 316 21.42 13.14 -6.78
N ARG A 317 21.78 12.10 -5.98
CA ARG A 317 21.34 10.73 -6.22
C ARG A 317 19.86 10.56 -5.89
N ALA A 318 19.41 11.11 -4.77
CA ALA A 318 17.99 11.09 -4.38
C ALA A 318 17.10 11.73 -5.46
N TRP A 319 17.52 12.88 -6.02
CA TRP A 319 16.84 13.54 -7.12
C TRP A 319 16.88 12.74 -8.43
N ALA A 320 17.97 12.08 -8.73
CA ALA A 320 18.10 11.24 -9.92
C ALA A 320 17.19 10.00 -9.82
N VAL A 321 17.10 9.36 -8.64
CA VAL A 321 16.14 8.27 -8.39
C VAL A 321 14.70 8.75 -8.55
N LEU A 322 14.35 9.91 -7.98
CA LEU A 322 13.03 10.50 -8.13
C LEU A 322 12.65 10.69 -9.60
N ARG A 323 13.52 11.36 -10.39
CA ARG A 323 13.28 11.61 -11.81
C ARG A 323 13.08 10.32 -12.60
N LEU A 324 13.93 9.33 -12.35
CA LEU A 324 13.83 8.03 -13.02
C LEU A 324 12.53 7.30 -12.63
N THR A 325 12.15 7.34 -11.34
CA THR A 325 10.90 6.73 -10.88
C THR A 325 9.68 7.42 -11.45
N ILE A 326 9.67 8.76 -11.54
CA ILE A 326 8.61 9.53 -12.21
C ILE A 326 8.49 9.10 -13.68
N ALA A 327 9.62 8.98 -14.41
CA ALA A 327 9.60 8.58 -15.81
C ALA A 327 8.96 7.20 -16.01
N TRP A 328 9.35 6.21 -15.21
CA TRP A 328 8.76 4.87 -15.26
C TRP A 328 7.31 4.84 -14.81
N ALA A 329 6.95 5.53 -13.75
CA ALA A 329 5.55 5.61 -13.28
C ALA A 329 4.66 6.30 -14.33
N THR A 330 5.14 7.38 -14.95
CA THR A 330 4.42 8.05 -16.03
C THR A 330 4.29 7.15 -17.26
N LEU A 331 5.32 6.39 -17.64
CA LEU A 331 5.24 5.41 -18.72
C LEU A 331 4.13 4.38 -18.46
N VAL A 332 4.05 3.84 -17.24
CA VAL A 332 3.01 2.87 -16.83
C VAL A 332 1.62 3.52 -16.92
N THR A 333 1.45 4.73 -16.40
CA THR A 333 0.14 5.40 -16.42
C THR A 333 -0.26 5.92 -17.81
N VAL A 334 0.69 6.32 -18.65
CA VAL A 334 0.46 6.62 -20.06
C VAL A 334 0.03 5.36 -20.81
N SER A 335 0.65 4.20 -20.55
CA SER A 335 0.22 2.93 -21.14
C SER A 335 -1.23 2.59 -20.77
N ALA A 336 -1.62 2.82 -19.51
CA ALA A 336 -3.01 2.64 -19.08
C ALA A 336 -3.97 3.59 -19.81
N MET A 337 -3.58 4.86 -19.99
CA MET A 337 -4.36 5.83 -20.75
C MET A 337 -4.50 5.41 -22.22
N ILE A 338 -3.41 5.02 -22.89
CA ILE A 338 -3.44 4.57 -24.30
C ILE A 338 -4.37 3.37 -24.44
N ILE A 339 -4.28 2.38 -23.55
CA ILE A 339 -5.15 1.21 -23.58
C ILE A 339 -6.61 1.62 -23.35
N GLY A 340 -6.88 2.54 -22.43
CA GLY A 340 -8.22 3.02 -22.11
C GLY A 340 -8.84 3.88 -23.21
N GLU A 341 -8.06 4.63 -23.97
CA GLU A 341 -8.55 5.47 -25.07
C GLU A 341 -8.76 4.69 -26.37
N PHE A 342 -7.79 3.84 -26.74
CA PHE A 342 -7.79 3.17 -28.04
C PHE A 342 -8.43 1.77 -28.02
N PHE A 343 -8.35 1.06 -26.87
CA PHE A 343 -8.80 -0.33 -26.75
C PHE A 343 -9.79 -0.58 -25.59
N PRO A 344 -10.66 0.38 -25.20
CA PRO A 344 -11.48 0.23 -24.01
C PRO A 344 -12.47 -0.94 -24.13
N ALA A 345 -13.09 -1.11 -25.30
CA ALA A 345 -14.03 -2.20 -25.54
C ALA A 345 -13.40 -3.58 -25.38
N ASN A 346 -12.18 -3.76 -25.93
CA ASN A 346 -11.46 -5.04 -25.83
C ASN A 346 -11.17 -5.41 -24.37
N VAL A 347 -10.75 -4.43 -23.56
CA VAL A 347 -10.46 -4.64 -22.14
C VAL A 347 -11.73 -4.99 -21.36
N ILE A 348 -12.82 -4.28 -21.62
CA ILE A 348 -14.09 -4.47 -20.93
C ILE A 348 -14.74 -5.80 -21.30
N HIS A 349 -14.65 -6.23 -22.55
CA HIS A 349 -15.14 -7.54 -23.01
C HIS A 349 -14.51 -8.74 -22.29
N ILE A 350 -13.27 -8.61 -21.76
CA ILE A 350 -12.64 -9.65 -20.94
C ILE A 350 -13.50 -9.98 -19.71
N PHE A 351 -14.25 -9.01 -19.19
CA PHE A 351 -15.08 -9.19 -17.99
C PHE A 351 -16.50 -9.72 -18.29
N ARG A 352 -16.82 -10.08 -19.54
CA ARG A 352 -18.10 -10.66 -19.97
C ARG A 352 -19.33 -9.92 -19.41
N ALA A 353 -19.31 -8.60 -19.43
CA ALA A 353 -20.46 -7.79 -19.01
C ALA A 353 -21.62 -7.90 -20.03
N GLY A 354 -22.87 -7.83 -19.55
CA GLY A 354 -24.07 -7.85 -20.41
C GLY A 354 -24.13 -6.71 -21.42
N GLU A 355 -25.09 -6.72 -22.37
CA GLU A 355 -25.08 -5.86 -23.57
C GLU A 355 -25.05 -4.34 -23.32
N GLU A 356 -25.69 -3.81 -22.27
CA GLU A 356 -25.71 -2.36 -21.98
C GLU A 356 -24.55 -1.86 -21.10
N LEU A 357 -23.95 -2.74 -20.29
CA LEU A 357 -22.89 -2.39 -19.36
C LEU A 357 -21.57 -1.95 -20.05
N PRO A 358 -21.16 -2.54 -21.20
CA PRO A 358 -19.94 -2.17 -21.89
C PRO A 358 -19.89 -0.71 -22.34
N GLU A 359 -20.97 -0.13 -22.82
CA GLU A 359 -20.99 1.24 -23.36
C GLU A 359 -20.73 2.29 -22.27
N LYS A 360 -21.42 2.15 -21.10
CA LYS A 360 -21.19 3.02 -19.95
C LYS A 360 -19.78 2.84 -19.36
N ALA A 361 -19.29 1.61 -19.33
CA ALA A 361 -17.92 1.31 -18.86
C ALA A 361 -16.85 1.87 -19.79
N VAL A 362 -17.05 1.83 -21.11
CA VAL A 362 -16.13 2.45 -22.09
C VAL A 362 -16.05 3.96 -21.87
N ARG A 363 -17.21 4.63 -21.72
CA ARG A 363 -17.25 6.07 -21.48
C ARG A 363 -16.59 6.44 -20.14
N ALA A 364 -16.93 5.71 -19.08
CA ALA A 364 -16.32 5.89 -17.75
C ALA A 364 -14.80 5.71 -17.81
N TYR A 365 -14.32 4.66 -18.48
CA TYR A 365 -12.91 4.35 -18.59
C TYR A 365 -12.14 5.48 -19.27
N ARG A 366 -12.59 5.96 -20.44
CA ARG A 366 -11.96 7.07 -21.15
C ARG A 366 -11.87 8.33 -20.30
N ILE A 367 -12.97 8.72 -19.63
CA ILE A 367 -12.98 9.90 -18.77
C ILE A 367 -11.97 9.74 -17.61
N ILE A 368 -12.02 8.61 -16.90
CA ILE A 368 -11.20 8.38 -15.71
C ILE A 368 -9.70 8.36 -16.05
N VAL A 369 -9.29 7.74 -17.17
CA VAL A 369 -7.88 7.63 -17.52
C VAL A 369 -7.32 8.85 -18.25
N SER A 370 -8.14 9.82 -18.63
CA SER A 370 -7.73 10.99 -19.41
C SER A 370 -6.55 11.76 -18.79
N MET A 371 -6.49 11.89 -17.48
CA MET A 371 -5.41 12.56 -16.74
C MET A 371 -4.46 11.59 -16.03
N PHE A 372 -4.51 10.31 -16.39
CA PHE A 372 -3.68 9.27 -15.77
C PHE A 372 -2.17 9.51 -15.90
N PRO A 373 -1.63 10.13 -16.96
CA PRO A 373 -0.21 10.50 -17.01
C PRO A 373 0.26 11.33 -15.83
N LEU A 374 -0.62 12.14 -15.22
CA LEU A 374 -0.30 12.96 -14.06
C LEU A 374 -0.30 12.16 -12.75
N VAL A 375 -1.12 11.11 -12.66
CA VAL A 375 -1.32 10.28 -11.47
C VAL A 375 -0.02 9.59 -11.04
N GLY A 376 0.70 9.00 -11.99
CA GLY A 376 1.97 8.32 -11.72
C GLY A 376 2.99 9.25 -11.07
N ALA A 377 3.20 10.40 -11.66
CA ALA A 377 4.11 11.41 -11.13
C ALA A 377 3.67 11.94 -9.75
N GLN A 378 2.38 12.19 -9.57
CA GLN A 378 1.81 12.68 -8.30
C GLN A 378 2.03 11.67 -7.15
N ILE A 379 1.78 10.37 -7.40
CA ILE A 379 2.01 9.31 -6.41
C ILE A 379 3.50 9.25 -6.03
N VAL A 380 4.39 9.31 -7.00
CA VAL A 380 5.84 9.26 -6.76
C VAL A 380 6.30 10.48 -5.96
N MET A 381 5.86 11.71 -6.29
CA MET A 381 6.21 12.92 -5.55
C MET A 381 5.72 12.89 -4.10
N GLY A 382 4.49 12.43 -3.85
CA GLY A 382 3.95 12.26 -2.50
C GLY A 382 4.79 11.31 -1.65
N ASN A 383 5.17 10.18 -2.22
CA ASN A 383 6.00 9.17 -1.56
C ASN A 383 7.48 9.60 -1.44
N PHE A 384 7.97 10.47 -2.31
CA PHE A 384 9.30 11.07 -2.15
C PHE A 384 9.38 11.90 -0.86
N PHE A 385 8.39 12.77 -0.59
CA PHE A 385 8.33 13.50 0.67
C PHE A 385 8.31 12.57 1.89
N GLN A 386 7.60 11.44 1.80
CA GLN A 386 7.60 10.41 2.82
C GLN A 386 9.00 9.82 3.00
N SER A 387 9.69 9.46 1.92
CA SER A 387 11.00 8.81 1.92
C SER A 387 12.11 9.67 2.52
N ILE A 388 12.01 10.99 2.40
CA ILE A 388 12.94 11.96 3.01
C ILE A 388 12.54 12.37 4.44
N GLY A 389 11.51 11.74 5.01
CA GLY A 389 11.03 11.99 6.37
C GLY A 389 10.18 13.26 6.55
N HIS A 390 9.72 13.90 5.48
CA HIS A 390 8.83 15.05 5.53
C HIS A 390 7.37 14.64 5.68
N ALA A 391 7.02 14.04 6.83
CA ALA A 391 5.71 13.46 7.12
C ALA A 391 4.54 14.41 6.85
N ALA A 392 4.59 15.65 7.35
CA ALA A 392 3.51 16.61 7.19
C ALA A 392 3.20 16.93 5.72
N LYS A 393 4.22 17.02 4.87
CA LYS A 393 4.05 17.28 3.43
C LYS A 393 3.47 16.07 2.71
N SER A 394 3.91 14.87 3.06
CA SER A 394 3.37 13.63 2.51
C SER A 394 1.91 13.42 2.91
N ILE A 395 1.57 13.63 4.18
CA ILE A 395 0.19 13.60 4.68
C ILE A 395 -0.68 14.60 3.94
N PHE A 396 -0.22 15.85 3.84
CA PHE A 396 -0.95 16.91 3.14
C PHE A 396 -1.29 16.49 1.71
N LEU A 397 -0.32 16.00 0.92
CA LEU A 397 -0.56 15.55 -0.45
C LEU A 397 -1.51 14.35 -0.55
N SER A 398 -1.42 13.41 0.39
CA SER A 398 -2.30 12.23 0.42
C SER A 398 -3.74 12.59 0.73
N VAL A 399 -3.95 13.45 1.74
CA VAL A 399 -5.28 13.90 2.19
C VAL A 399 -5.90 14.87 1.20
N THR A 400 -5.10 15.79 0.65
CA THR A 400 -5.55 16.83 -0.29
C THR A 400 -6.19 16.21 -1.52
N ARG A 401 -5.58 15.19 -2.12
CA ARG A 401 -6.13 14.50 -3.29
C ARG A 401 -7.52 13.93 -3.03
N GLN A 402 -7.68 13.22 -1.92
CA GLN A 402 -8.90 12.45 -1.65
C GLN A 402 -9.99 13.28 -0.96
N LEU A 403 -9.66 13.99 0.11
CA LEU A 403 -10.64 14.72 0.92
C LEU A 403 -10.88 16.14 0.45
N LEU A 404 -9.83 16.86 0.04
CA LEU A 404 -9.98 18.28 -0.33
C LEU A 404 -10.43 18.47 -1.78
N PHE A 405 -10.11 17.53 -2.67
CA PHE A 405 -10.48 17.68 -4.07
C PHE A 405 -11.49 16.64 -4.53
N LEU A 406 -11.26 15.34 -4.29
CA LEU A 406 -12.12 14.29 -4.84
C LEU A 406 -13.51 14.30 -4.17
N VAL A 407 -13.60 14.34 -2.85
CA VAL A 407 -14.90 14.32 -2.15
C VAL A 407 -15.77 15.54 -2.50
N PRO A 408 -15.26 16.80 -2.47
CA PRO A 408 -16.04 17.95 -2.93
C PRO A 408 -16.41 17.88 -4.40
N SER A 409 -15.54 17.40 -5.27
CA SER A 409 -15.84 17.22 -6.69
C SER A 409 -16.98 16.22 -6.90
N LEU A 410 -16.93 15.07 -6.20
CA LEU A 410 -18.02 14.07 -6.20
C LEU A 410 -19.34 14.62 -5.63
N ALA A 411 -19.27 15.62 -4.75
CA ALA A 411 -20.45 16.27 -4.24
C ALA A 411 -21.04 17.30 -5.20
N LEU A 412 -20.20 18.07 -5.92
CA LEU A 412 -20.60 19.24 -6.69
C LEU A 412 -20.81 18.95 -8.19
N LEU A 413 -19.86 18.28 -8.85
CA LEU A 413 -19.89 18.09 -10.31
C LEU A 413 -21.12 17.33 -10.82
N PRO A 414 -21.63 16.29 -10.12
CA PRO A 414 -22.81 15.57 -10.58
C PRO A 414 -24.06 16.43 -10.69
N HIS A 415 -24.15 17.55 -9.96
CA HIS A 415 -25.27 18.48 -10.07
C HIS A 415 -25.35 19.16 -11.44
N TRP A 416 -24.21 19.36 -12.11
CA TRP A 416 -24.17 20.03 -13.43
C TRP A 416 -24.06 19.06 -14.60
N TRP A 417 -23.35 17.93 -14.41
CA TRP A 417 -23.05 16.98 -15.47
C TRP A 417 -23.58 15.56 -15.20
N GLY A 418 -24.45 15.38 -14.19
CA GLY A 418 -25.03 14.07 -13.88
C GLY A 418 -23.96 13.00 -13.65
N LEU A 419 -24.12 11.83 -14.28
CA LEU A 419 -23.18 10.71 -14.14
C LEU A 419 -21.78 11.05 -14.65
N ASP A 420 -21.65 11.83 -15.74
CA ASP A 420 -20.36 12.26 -16.23
C ASP A 420 -19.61 13.13 -15.23
N GLY A 421 -20.34 13.91 -14.40
CA GLY A 421 -19.77 14.66 -13.30
C GLY A 421 -19.13 13.78 -12.24
N VAL A 422 -19.67 12.57 -12.01
CA VAL A 422 -19.04 11.59 -11.11
C VAL A 422 -17.71 11.11 -11.71
N TRP A 423 -17.69 10.77 -13.01
CA TRP A 423 -16.47 10.34 -13.70
C TRP A 423 -15.41 11.43 -13.75
N LEU A 424 -15.80 12.67 -14.06
CA LEU A 424 -14.92 13.84 -14.18
C LEU A 424 -14.30 14.27 -12.83
N SER A 425 -14.93 13.89 -11.72
CA SER A 425 -14.38 14.20 -10.38
C SER A 425 -12.99 13.61 -10.16
N MET A 426 -12.70 12.44 -10.74
CA MET A 426 -11.40 11.78 -10.58
C MET A 426 -10.28 12.52 -11.34
N PRO A 427 -10.35 12.73 -12.67
CA PRO A 427 -9.29 13.44 -13.40
C PRO A 427 -9.12 14.89 -12.94
N LEU A 428 -10.17 15.55 -12.49
CA LEU A 428 -10.07 16.90 -11.91
C LEU A 428 -9.24 16.88 -10.62
N SER A 429 -9.60 15.99 -9.68
CA SER A 429 -8.88 15.81 -8.42
C SER A 429 -7.40 15.45 -8.66
N ASP A 430 -7.13 14.55 -9.60
CA ASP A 430 -5.78 14.13 -9.95
C ASP A 430 -4.96 15.28 -10.52
N SER A 431 -5.56 16.10 -11.42
CA SER A 431 -4.89 17.27 -12.01
C SER A 431 -4.53 18.30 -10.95
N VAL A 432 -5.48 18.70 -10.10
CA VAL A 432 -5.22 19.69 -9.05
C VAL A 432 -4.20 19.19 -8.06
N SER A 433 -4.26 17.91 -7.69
CA SER A 433 -3.28 17.27 -6.79
C SER A 433 -1.89 17.22 -7.39
N PHE A 434 -1.78 16.96 -8.69
CA PHE A 434 -0.50 16.98 -9.40
C PHE A 434 0.14 18.37 -9.36
N PHE A 435 -0.60 19.43 -9.70
CA PHE A 435 -0.07 20.80 -9.64
C PHE A 435 0.30 21.22 -8.21
N THR A 436 -0.46 20.80 -7.21
CA THR A 436 -0.13 20.99 -5.79
C THR A 436 1.19 20.29 -5.45
N ALA A 437 1.38 19.04 -5.88
CA ALA A 437 2.62 18.31 -5.66
C ALA A 437 3.82 18.99 -6.37
N CYS A 438 3.65 19.45 -7.62
CA CYS A 438 4.66 20.20 -8.35
C CYS A 438 5.06 21.49 -7.61
N GLY A 439 4.09 22.26 -7.12
CA GLY A 439 4.36 23.47 -6.33
C GLY A 439 5.15 23.20 -5.06
N MET A 440 4.82 22.12 -4.34
CA MET A 440 5.56 21.71 -3.15
C MET A 440 6.97 21.21 -3.47
N MET A 441 7.16 20.50 -4.58
CA MET A 441 8.49 20.09 -5.06
C MET A 441 9.33 21.30 -5.46
N TRP A 442 8.75 22.25 -6.17
CA TRP A 442 9.40 23.52 -6.54
C TRP A 442 9.86 24.28 -5.31
N TYR A 443 9.01 24.41 -4.30
CA TYR A 443 9.36 25.04 -3.02
C TYR A 443 10.53 24.32 -2.32
N LEU A 444 10.54 22.99 -2.33
CA LEU A 444 11.65 22.21 -1.77
C LEU A 444 12.97 22.49 -2.48
N VAL A 445 12.96 22.54 -3.82
CA VAL A 445 14.16 22.83 -4.62
C VAL A 445 14.72 24.21 -4.32
N ILE A 446 13.86 25.24 -4.24
CA ILE A 446 14.29 26.61 -3.90
C ILE A 446 14.92 26.64 -2.51
N ARG A 447 14.30 25.99 -1.52
CA ARG A 447 14.81 25.96 -0.16
C ARG A 447 16.19 25.28 -0.06
N LEU A 448 16.38 24.20 -0.78
CA LEU A 448 17.67 23.49 -0.80
C LEU A 448 18.76 24.32 -1.49
N ARG A 449 18.45 24.96 -2.61
CA ARG A 449 19.39 25.87 -3.29
C ARG A 449 19.85 27.00 -2.38
N LYS A 450 18.92 27.63 -1.63
CA LYS A 450 19.24 28.69 -0.67
C LYS A 450 20.14 28.18 0.47
N LYS A 451 19.90 26.95 0.94
CA LYS A 451 20.71 26.32 1.99
C LYS A 451 22.12 26.05 1.51
N HIS A 452 22.31 25.46 0.33
CA HIS A 452 23.63 25.19 -0.24
C HIS A 452 24.41 26.50 -0.49
N ALA A 453 23.77 27.52 -1.04
CA ALA A 453 24.40 28.85 -1.23
C ALA A 453 24.84 29.49 0.09
N ALA A 454 24.10 29.26 1.18
CA ALA A 454 24.48 29.76 2.51
C ALA A 454 25.63 28.94 3.14
N GLU A 455 25.71 27.65 2.84
CA GLU A 455 26.82 26.75 3.29
C GLU A 455 28.12 27.04 2.51
N GLU A 456 28.05 27.47 1.25
CA GLU A 456 29.22 27.88 0.43
C GLU A 456 29.73 29.27 0.77
N ALA A 457 28.90 30.13 1.39
CA ALA A 457 29.25 31.51 1.78
C ALA A 457 29.87 31.59 3.19
N ASN A 458 29.83 30.52 3.99
CA ASN A 458 30.46 30.39 5.30
C ASN A 458 31.70 29.50 5.24
#